data_0bb9aa04985e6b6c550d3ce05b3124ff
#
_entry.id   0bb9aa04985e6b6c550d3ce05b3124ff
#
_cell.length_a   1.000
_cell.length_b   1.000
_cell.length_c   1.000
_cell.angle_alpha   90.00
_cell.angle_beta   90.00
_cell.angle_gamma   90.00
#
_symmetry.space_group_name_H-M   'P 1'
#
loop_
_entity.id
_entity.type
_entity.pdbx_description
1 polymer ?
#
loop_
_entity_poly.entity_id
_entity_poly.type
_entity_poly.pdbx_seq_one_letter_code
_entity_poly.pdbx_strand_id
1 'polypeptide(L)'
;ELQVKKNIPYKKIRIPIFILIAFTLLLISNGIFPKFHYNFAETEFISMTRADSLVMQIRHYFNDPVIVQFPDKNSNEKFLERFQEGKAKGKYQSIDNIFIIGNLLPTDQRYKLQIISNIKSLLDNPVFSMLPESDSLRLERFKNNLNVSELTEENLPNSFKQFYSLQKGKETLAFVLPAESADDGLFCRRLDKDLKDIEQESSFPKAGKTLIQAQALNQILPYIFRSILFATASIFLILLLYYNKFSYAMFTLTPPLIAFIWILGVLNIFSIKLSMYSALAFPLLIGMSLDGSLHFWNHYLSKQSGSAIDIVRRHGKNIAISQTMAFVGIYSLLSSSHLGLRSIGVVSFIGVFSIAIANFVIFPLLAVMLDDYRIKKSKRKK
;
A
#
# COMPACT_ATOMS: atom_id res chain seq x y z
N GLU A 1 -0.06 28.46 -49.58
CA GLU A 1 -1.44 28.79 -49.15
C GLU A 1 -2.14 27.52 -48.68
N LEU A 2 -2.41 27.41 -47.38
CA LEU A 2 -3.18 26.32 -46.79
C LEU A 2 -4.65 26.52 -47.19
N GLN A 3 -5.13 25.73 -48.13
CA GLN A 3 -6.58 25.66 -48.38
C GLN A 3 -7.28 25.13 -47.14
N VAL A 4 -7.83 26.04 -46.34
CA VAL A 4 -8.68 25.72 -45.19
C VAL A 4 -10.00 25.14 -45.72
N LYS A 5 -10.03 23.83 -45.97
CA LYS A 5 -11.29 23.12 -46.29
C LYS A 5 -12.25 23.26 -45.11
N LYS A 6 -13.52 23.60 -45.43
CA LYS A 6 -14.69 23.81 -44.54
C LYS A 6 -14.51 23.26 -43.10
N ASN A 7 -14.06 24.12 -42.21
CA ASN A 7 -14.04 23.82 -40.80
C ASN A 7 -15.45 23.89 -40.19
N ILE A 8 -15.74 23.06 -39.24
CA ILE A 8 -16.95 23.20 -38.41
C ILE A 8 -16.91 24.58 -37.79
N PRO A 9 -17.95 25.41 -37.94
CA PRO A 9 -17.94 26.75 -37.37
C PRO A 9 -17.85 26.68 -35.86
N TYR A 10 -16.97 27.48 -35.26
CA TYR A 10 -16.73 27.56 -33.81
C TYR A 10 -18.03 27.65 -32.98
N LYS A 11 -19.08 28.27 -33.49
CA LYS A 11 -20.41 28.31 -32.86
C LYS A 11 -20.97 26.91 -32.52
N LYS A 12 -20.72 25.88 -33.35
CA LYS A 12 -21.21 24.51 -33.15
C LYS A 12 -20.39 23.75 -32.08
N ILE A 13 -19.20 24.23 -31.74
CA ILE A 13 -18.28 23.58 -30.80
C ILE A 13 -18.43 24.14 -29.38
N ARG A 14 -19.08 25.30 -29.21
CA ARG A 14 -19.31 25.90 -27.89
C ARG A 14 -20.09 24.98 -26.94
N ILE A 15 -21.10 24.28 -27.43
CA ILE A 15 -21.93 23.38 -26.64
C ILE A 15 -21.10 22.19 -26.11
N PRO A 16 -20.37 21.42 -26.95
CA PRO A 16 -19.52 20.34 -26.44
C PRO A 16 -18.40 20.82 -25.50
N ILE A 17 -17.82 21.98 -25.71
CA ILE A 17 -16.85 22.57 -24.77
C ILE A 17 -17.49 22.85 -23.40
N PHE A 18 -18.69 23.46 -23.42
CA PHE A 18 -19.41 23.75 -22.19
C PHE A 18 -19.76 22.46 -21.41
N ILE A 19 -20.25 21.42 -22.12
CA ILE A 19 -20.55 20.11 -21.54
C ILE A 19 -19.29 19.51 -20.92
N LEU A 20 -18.15 19.57 -21.61
CA LEU A 20 -16.88 19.03 -21.14
C LEU A 20 -16.38 19.77 -19.89
N ILE A 21 -16.47 21.10 -19.89
CA ILE A 21 -16.11 21.91 -18.70
C ILE A 21 -17.07 21.60 -17.56
N ALA A 22 -18.38 21.56 -17.80
CA ALA A 22 -19.38 21.25 -16.79
C ALA A 22 -19.17 19.84 -16.22
N PHE A 23 -18.87 18.85 -17.04
CA PHE A 23 -18.54 17.50 -16.60
C PHE A 23 -17.27 17.48 -15.75
N THR A 24 -16.20 18.15 -16.17
CA THR A 24 -14.95 18.25 -15.42
C THR A 24 -15.17 18.94 -14.07
N LEU A 25 -15.96 20.04 -14.04
CA LEU A 25 -16.31 20.75 -12.81
C LEU A 25 -17.15 19.88 -11.87
N LEU A 26 -18.08 19.10 -12.41
CA LEU A 26 -18.89 18.15 -11.63
C LEU A 26 -18.01 17.08 -11.01
N LEU A 27 -17.02 16.54 -11.71
CA LEU A 27 -16.06 15.61 -11.16
C LEU A 27 -15.23 16.23 -10.02
N ILE A 28 -14.84 17.50 -10.20
CA ILE A 28 -14.08 18.25 -9.17
C ILE A 28 -14.92 18.58 -7.94
N SER A 29 -16.20 18.90 -8.12
CA SER A 29 -17.08 19.31 -7.01
C SER A 29 -17.36 18.19 -5.99
N ASN A 30 -17.31 16.92 -6.43
CA ASN A 30 -17.41 15.75 -5.55
C ASN A 30 -16.12 15.41 -4.80
N GLY A 31 -15.08 16.23 -4.94
CA GLY A 31 -13.75 15.99 -4.40
C GLY A 31 -12.84 15.30 -5.42
N ILE A 32 -11.61 15.82 -5.56
CA ILE A 32 -10.65 15.32 -6.56
C ILE A 32 -9.92 14.07 -6.05
N PHE A 33 -9.74 13.95 -4.73
CA PHE A 33 -8.91 12.89 -4.19
C PHE A 33 -9.77 11.73 -3.68
N PRO A 34 -9.67 10.54 -4.30
CA PRO A 34 -10.30 9.34 -3.77
C PRO A 34 -9.68 8.98 -2.43
N LYS A 35 -10.50 8.36 -1.55
CA LYS A 35 -10.03 7.90 -0.24
C LYS A 35 -8.97 6.81 -0.43
N PHE A 36 -7.95 6.84 0.43
CA PHE A 36 -6.93 5.81 0.43
C PHE A 36 -7.36 4.64 1.34
N HIS A 37 -7.10 3.43 0.88
CA HIS A 37 -7.43 2.19 1.58
C HIS A 37 -6.17 1.62 2.23
N TYR A 38 -6.19 1.51 3.54
CA TYR A 38 -5.04 1.08 4.33
C TYR A 38 -5.09 -0.40 4.72
N ASN A 39 -6.15 -1.14 4.37
CA ASN A 39 -6.29 -2.55 4.68
C ASN A 39 -5.50 -3.41 3.70
N PHE A 40 -4.44 -4.06 4.16
CA PHE A 40 -3.58 -4.91 3.35
C PHE A 40 -4.22 -6.28 3.06
N ALA A 41 -5.09 -6.80 3.93
CA ALA A 41 -5.78 -8.07 3.71
C ALA A 41 -6.65 -8.04 2.43
N GLU A 42 -7.26 -6.89 2.13
CA GLU A 42 -8.05 -6.71 0.90
C GLU A 42 -7.17 -6.61 -0.37
N THR A 43 -5.87 -6.72 -0.25
CA THR A 43 -4.91 -6.66 -1.37
C THR A 43 -4.15 -7.96 -1.58
N GLU A 44 -4.39 -8.98 -0.77
CA GLU A 44 -3.78 -10.30 -0.87
C GLU A 44 -4.57 -11.26 -1.79
N PHE A 45 -4.12 -12.50 -1.93
CA PHE A 45 -4.86 -13.52 -2.65
C PHE A 45 -6.12 -13.91 -1.87
N ILE A 46 -7.24 -14.06 -2.57
CA ILE A 46 -8.53 -14.48 -1.97
C ILE A 46 -8.39 -15.79 -1.19
N SER A 47 -7.59 -16.73 -1.69
CA SER A 47 -7.31 -18.00 -1.01
C SER A 47 -6.53 -17.83 0.30
N MET A 48 -5.55 -16.90 0.34
CA MET A 48 -4.79 -16.58 1.55
C MET A 48 -5.68 -15.90 2.59
N THR A 49 -6.44 -14.90 2.21
CA THR A 49 -7.38 -14.21 3.11
C THR A 49 -8.34 -15.19 3.79
N ARG A 50 -8.79 -16.21 3.06
CA ARG A 50 -9.64 -17.26 3.62
C ARG A 50 -8.89 -18.20 4.56
N ALA A 51 -7.67 -18.60 4.23
CA ALA A 51 -6.81 -19.41 5.10
C ALA A 51 -6.46 -18.65 6.39
N ASP A 52 -6.07 -17.37 6.27
CA ASP A 52 -5.75 -16.52 7.42
C ASP A 52 -6.96 -16.32 8.34
N SER A 53 -8.18 -16.19 7.79
CA SER A 53 -9.39 -16.09 8.60
C SER A 53 -9.67 -17.36 9.41
N LEU A 54 -9.37 -18.55 8.84
CA LEU A 54 -9.47 -19.81 9.55
C LEU A 54 -8.38 -19.96 10.62
N VAL A 55 -7.16 -19.56 10.31
CA VAL A 55 -6.05 -19.55 11.25
C VAL A 55 -6.32 -18.59 12.41
N MET A 56 -6.88 -17.40 12.16
CA MET A 56 -7.27 -16.44 13.20
C MET A 56 -8.39 -17.00 14.11
N GLN A 57 -9.33 -17.80 13.59
CA GLN A 57 -10.34 -18.47 14.41
C GLN A 57 -9.74 -19.50 15.34
N ILE A 58 -8.65 -20.16 14.94
CA ILE A 58 -7.95 -21.17 15.75
C ILE A 58 -6.93 -20.50 16.69
N ARG A 59 -6.25 -19.46 16.21
CA ARG A 59 -5.23 -18.69 16.94
C ARG A 59 -5.84 -17.42 17.51
N HIS A 60 -6.66 -17.53 18.55
CA HIS A 60 -7.21 -16.35 19.22
C HIS A 60 -6.16 -15.35 19.77
N TYR A 61 -4.84 -15.61 19.65
CA TYR A 61 -3.81 -14.88 20.40
C TYR A 61 -2.48 -14.58 19.68
N PHE A 62 -2.32 -14.86 18.38
CA PHE A 62 -1.01 -14.58 17.76
C PHE A 62 -1.14 -13.69 16.50
N ASN A 63 -1.15 -12.39 16.74
CA ASN A 63 -0.71 -11.44 15.71
C ASN A 63 0.78 -11.68 15.45
N ASP A 64 1.22 -11.54 14.18
CA ASP A 64 2.62 -11.74 13.80
C ASP A 64 3.53 -10.84 14.65
N PRO A 65 4.43 -11.41 15.49
CA PRO A 65 5.24 -10.62 16.38
C PRO A 65 6.28 -9.79 15.61
N VAL A 66 6.62 -8.64 16.18
CA VAL A 66 7.80 -7.90 15.74
C VAL A 66 8.98 -8.39 16.58
N ILE A 67 10.03 -8.85 15.91
CA ILE A 67 11.26 -9.29 16.54
C ILE A 67 12.21 -8.11 16.62
N VAL A 68 12.71 -7.79 17.80
CA VAL A 68 13.70 -6.75 18.06
C VAL A 68 14.97 -7.41 18.57
N GLN A 69 16.11 -7.08 17.98
CA GLN A 69 17.42 -7.60 18.35
C GLN A 69 18.17 -6.59 19.19
N PHE A 70 18.67 -7.01 20.36
CA PHE A 70 19.45 -6.18 21.26
C PHE A 70 20.90 -6.68 21.35
N PRO A 71 21.87 -5.77 21.44
CA PRO A 71 23.29 -6.13 21.54
C PRO A 71 23.63 -6.79 22.87
N ASP A 72 22.85 -6.55 23.91
CA ASP A 72 23.06 -7.06 25.26
C ASP A 72 21.76 -7.11 26.06
N LYS A 73 21.78 -7.82 27.18
CA LYS A 73 20.64 -8.00 28.07
C LYS A 73 20.18 -6.70 28.73
N ASN A 74 21.12 -5.81 29.06
CA ASN A 74 20.80 -4.54 29.72
C ASN A 74 19.98 -3.61 28.81
N SER A 75 20.31 -3.55 27.51
CA SER A 75 19.53 -2.80 26.52
C SER A 75 18.11 -3.34 26.39
N ASN A 76 17.94 -4.66 26.44
CA ASN A 76 16.64 -5.33 26.40
C ASN A 76 15.80 -5.01 27.64
N GLU A 77 16.39 -5.09 28.84
CA GLU A 77 15.72 -4.77 30.11
C GLU A 77 15.27 -3.29 30.15
N LYS A 78 16.14 -2.34 29.74
CA LYS A 78 15.78 -0.93 29.64
C LYS A 78 14.64 -0.67 28.67
N PHE A 79 14.61 -1.36 27.55
CA PHE A 79 13.54 -1.27 26.58
C PHE A 79 12.21 -1.74 27.20
N LEU A 80 12.24 -2.85 27.94
CA LEU A 80 11.07 -3.38 28.63
C LEU A 80 10.58 -2.45 29.76
N GLU A 81 11.48 -1.89 30.57
CA GLU A 81 11.13 -0.93 31.63
C GLU A 81 10.42 0.30 31.05
N ARG A 82 10.97 0.89 29.99
CA ARG A 82 10.34 2.04 29.30
C ARG A 82 8.96 1.69 28.74
N PHE A 83 8.81 0.50 28.19
CA PHE A 83 7.50 0.02 27.74
C PHE A 83 6.51 -0.07 28.90
N GLN A 84 6.91 -0.69 30.02
CA GLN A 84 6.04 -0.85 31.19
C GLN A 84 5.65 0.48 31.81
N GLU A 85 6.58 1.41 31.96
CA GLU A 85 6.31 2.77 32.46
C GLU A 85 5.35 3.54 31.52
N GLY A 86 5.57 3.43 30.21
CA GLY A 86 4.70 4.07 29.23
C GLY A 86 3.31 3.44 29.21
N LYS A 87 3.20 2.13 29.30
CA LYS A 87 1.93 1.40 29.35
C LYS A 87 1.13 1.75 30.60
N ALA A 88 1.78 1.89 31.74
CA ALA A 88 1.16 2.35 32.99
C ALA A 88 0.58 3.77 32.89
N LYS A 89 1.15 4.62 32.01
CA LYS A 89 0.68 5.98 31.69
C LYS A 89 -0.35 6.02 30.54
N GLY A 90 -0.83 4.85 30.06
CA GLY A 90 -1.78 4.75 28.97
C GLY A 90 -1.18 4.99 27.56
N LYS A 91 0.16 4.99 27.44
CA LYS A 91 0.87 5.03 26.15
C LYS A 91 0.99 3.63 25.54
N TYR A 92 1.49 3.56 24.28
CA TYR A 92 1.85 2.31 23.59
C TYR A 92 0.69 1.33 23.45
N GLN A 93 -0.52 1.83 23.16
CA GLN A 93 -1.72 1.02 23.01
C GLN A 93 -1.65 0.08 21.80
N SER A 94 -0.72 0.32 20.86
CA SER A 94 -0.48 -0.56 19.71
C SER A 94 0.29 -1.84 20.08
N ILE A 95 0.86 -1.91 21.28
CA ILE A 95 1.62 -3.07 21.77
C ILE A 95 0.83 -3.76 22.87
N ASP A 96 0.50 -5.04 22.62
CA ASP A 96 -0.17 -5.86 23.63
C ASP A 96 0.82 -6.29 24.72
N ASN A 97 1.91 -6.94 24.34
CA ASN A 97 2.92 -7.40 25.28
C ASN A 97 4.31 -7.51 24.61
N ILE A 98 5.35 -7.57 25.45
CA ILE A 98 6.73 -7.80 25.01
C ILE A 98 7.27 -9.02 25.78
N PHE A 99 7.69 -10.03 25.02
CA PHE A 99 8.30 -11.25 25.55
C PHE A 99 9.80 -11.21 25.34
N ILE A 100 10.53 -11.36 26.44
CA ILE A 100 11.98 -11.59 26.47
C ILE A 100 12.24 -12.91 27.20
N ILE A 101 13.41 -13.50 27.01
CA ILE A 101 13.76 -14.78 27.65
C ILE A 101 13.64 -14.72 29.17
N GLY A 102 14.01 -13.58 29.77
CA GLY A 102 13.92 -13.38 31.21
C GLY A 102 12.49 -13.44 31.76
N ASN A 103 11.50 -12.97 30.98
CA ASN A 103 10.09 -12.94 31.37
C ASN A 103 9.39 -14.31 31.21
N LEU A 104 10.04 -15.28 30.59
CA LEU A 104 9.54 -16.65 30.49
C LEU A 104 9.87 -17.46 31.73
N LEU A 105 10.82 -16.99 32.54
CA LEU A 105 11.17 -17.65 33.79
C LEU A 105 10.08 -17.33 34.82
N PRO A 106 9.57 -18.36 35.56
CA PRO A 106 8.57 -18.13 36.58
C PRO A 106 9.10 -17.19 37.66
N THR A 107 8.30 -16.23 38.06
CA THR A 107 8.60 -15.38 39.22
C THR A 107 8.42 -16.19 40.51
N ASP A 108 9.12 -15.77 41.59
CA ASP A 108 9.00 -16.36 42.94
C ASP A 108 9.27 -17.88 42.99
N GLN A 109 10.22 -18.33 42.18
CA GLN A 109 10.50 -19.76 42.04
C GLN A 109 10.81 -20.42 43.36
N ARG A 110 11.58 -19.77 44.23
CA ARG A 110 11.93 -20.34 45.56
C ARG A 110 10.69 -20.64 46.40
N TYR A 111 9.75 -19.72 46.44
CA TYR A 111 8.48 -19.90 47.13
C TYR A 111 7.64 -21.03 46.52
N LYS A 112 7.55 -21.06 45.21
CA LYS A 112 6.83 -22.12 44.48
C LYS A 112 7.46 -23.50 44.69
N LEU A 113 8.80 -23.60 44.66
CA LEU A 113 9.52 -24.84 44.91
C LEU A 113 9.33 -25.31 46.35
N GLN A 114 9.24 -24.40 47.32
CA GLN A 114 8.93 -24.74 48.70
C GLN A 114 7.51 -25.32 48.85
N ILE A 115 6.53 -24.73 48.17
CA ILE A 115 5.16 -25.28 48.12
C ILE A 115 5.17 -26.68 47.52
N ILE A 116 5.87 -26.87 46.37
CA ILE A 116 5.98 -28.18 45.71
C ILE A 116 6.63 -29.22 46.61
N SER A 117 7.68 -28.84 47.33
CA SER A 117 8.32 -29.70 48.34
C SER A 117 7.36 -30.09 49.46
N ASN A 118 6.56 -29.15 49.96
CA ASN A 118 5.54 -29.43 50.98
C ASN A 118 4.45 -30.38 50.45
N ILE A 119 4.00 -30.17 49.20
CA ILE A 119 3.03 -31.08 48.54
C ILE A 119 3.64 -32.48 48.44
N LYS A 120 4.91 -32.60 48.02
CA LYS A 120 5.60 -33.88 47.90
C LYS A 120 5.66 -34.61 49.22
N SER A 121 6.02 -33.92 50.31
CA SER A 121 6.06 -34.50 51.65
C SER A 121 4.67 -34.98 52.14
N LEU A 122 3.62 -34.28 51.82
CA LEU A 122 2.23 -34.69 52.11
C LEU A 122 1.85 -35.96 51.36
N LEU A 123 2.29 -36.09 50.09
CA LEU A 123 2.01 -37.26 49.27
C LEU A 123 2.80 -38.52 49.66
N ASP A 124 3.83 -38.38 50.50
CA ASP A 124 4.57 -39.50 51.06
C ASP A 124 3.89 -40.11 52.32
N ASN A 125 2.71 -39.62 52.69
CA ASN A 125 1.93 -40.15 53.77
C ASN A 125 1.49 -41.59 53.47
N PRO A 126 1.66 -42.55 54.47
CA PRO A 126 1.29 -43.96 54.32
C PRO A 126 -0.19 -44.20 53.88
N VAL A 127 -1.09 -43.28 54.14
CA VAL A 127 -2.50 -43.38 53.75
C VAL A 127 -2.66 -43.54 52.22
N PHE A 128 -1.76 -43.00 51.44
CA PHE A 128 -1.80 -43.12 49.99
C PHE A 128 -1.38 -44.49 49.45
N SER A 129 -0.77 -45.35 50.28
CA SER A 129 -0.47 -46.74 49.91
C SER A 129 -1.72 -47.64 49.89
N MET A 130 -2.84 -47.17 50.44
CA MET A 130 -4.13 -47.89 50.47
C MET A 130 -5.01 -47.54 49.24
N LEU A 131 -4.54 -46.77 48.29
CA LEU A 131 -5.29 -46.40 47.11
C LEU A 131 -5.41 -47.58 46.13
N PRO A 132 -6.53 -47.67 45.37
CA PRO A 132 -6.69 -48.63 44.28
C PRO A 132 -5.53 -48.49 43.28
N GLU A 133 -5.18 -49.59 42.58
CA GLU A 133 -4.03 -49.61 41.65
C GLU A 133 -4.09 -48.52 40.57
N SER A 134 -5.31 -48.21 40.02
CA SER A 134 -5.51 -47.14 39.06
C SER A 134 -5.12 -45.74 39.59
N ASP A 135 -5.42 -45.46 40.84
CA ASP A 135 -5.16 -44.17 41.46
C ASP A 135 -3.72 -44.08 41.99
N SER A 136 -3.16 -45.21 42.40
CA SER A 136 -1.75 -45.37 42.76
C SER A 136 -0.85 -45.01 41.57
N LEU A 137 -1.14 -45.51 40.36
CA LEU A 137 -0.40 -45.17 39.15
C LEU A 137 -0.50 -43.67 38.77
N ARG A 138 -1.68 -43.07 39.00
CA ARG A 138 -1.85 -41.61 38.79
C ARG A 138 -1.04 -40.81 39.80
N LEU A 139 -1.05 -41.23 41.05
CA LEU A 139 -0.27 -40.58 42.10
C LEU A 139 1.21 -40.67 41.84
N GLU A 140 1.72 -41.80 41.39
CA GLU A 140 3.12 -41.99 41.06
C GLU A 140 3.56 -41.08 39.90
N ARG A 141 2.75 -41.00 38.84
CA ARG A 141 2.99 -40.03 37.76
C ARG A 141 3.00 -38.60 38.27
N PHE A 142 2.07 -38.24 39.14
CA PHE A 142 2.03 -36.92 39.75
C PHE A 142 3.26 -36.65 40.61
N LYS A 143 3.69 -37.56 41.45
CA LYS A 143 4.94 -37.45 42.24
C LYS A 143 6.17 -37.26 41.37
N ASN A 144 6.26 -37.97 40.26
CA ASN A 144 7.38 -37.83 39.32
C ASN A 144 7.41 -36.46 38.69
N ASN A 145 6.27 -35.86 38.42
CA ASN A 145 6.16 -34.50 37.88
C ASN A 145 6.48 -33.40 38.91
N LEU A 146 6.50 -33.71 40.20
CA LEU A 146 6.90 -32.78 41.26
C LEU A 146 8.44 -32.72 41.46
N ASN A 147 9.22 -33.53 40.75
CA ASN A 147 10.67 -33.44 40.73
C ASN A 147 11.14 -32.31 39.83
N VAL A 148 10.95 -31.07 40.27
CA VAL A 148 11.32 -29.85 39.54
C VAL A 148 12.46 -29.15 40.25
N SER A 149 13.36 -28.57 39.49
CA SER A 149 14.45 -27.72 39.95
C SER A 149 14.21 -26.25 39.52
N GLU A 150 14.97 -25.36 40.11
CA GLU A 150 14.95 -23.94 39.72
C GLU A 150 15.29 -23.80 38.22
N LEU A 151 14.42 -23.14 37.50
CA LEU A 151 14.61 -22.85 36.07
C LEU A 151 15.48 -21.59 35.94
N THR A 152 16.67 -21.76 35.40
CA THR A 152 17.58 -20.67 35.02
C THR A 152 17.69 -20.59 33.51
N GLU A 153 18.17 -19.46 32.99
CA GLU A 153 18.42 -19.32 31.52
C GLU A 153 19.36 -20.45 31.03
N GLU A 154 20.29 -20.89 31.88
CA GLU A 154 21.25 -21.96 31.56
C GLU A 154 20.61 -23.34 31.44
N ASN A 155 19.56 -23.59 32.23
CA ASN A 155 18.86 -24.87 32.30
C ASN A 155 17.69 -24.98 31.33
N LEU A 156 17.38 -23.91 30.56
CA LEU A 156 16.35 -23.95 29.52
C LEU A 156 16.72 -24.93 28.40
N PRO A 157 15.74 -25.64 27.81
CA PRO A 157 15.97 -26.49 26.65
C PRO A 157 16.64 -25.72 25.51
N ASN A 158 17.54 -26.37 24.75
CA ASN A 158 18.28 -25.74 23.67
C ASN A 158 17.35 -25.14 22.60
N SER A 159 16.17 -25.71 22.35
CA SER A 159 15.16 -25.18 21.46
C SER A 159 14.67 -23.78 21.89
N PHE A 160 14.49 -23.54 23.19
CA PHE A 160 14.14 -22.22 23.70
C PHE A 160 15.31 -21.23 23.61
N LYS A 161 16.53 -21.68 23.97
CA LYS A 161 17.73 -20.85 23.86
C LYS A 161 17.95 -20.38 22.39
N GLN A 162 17.84 -21.31 21.45
CA GLN A 162 17.99 -21.00 20.02
C GLN A 162 16.93 -20.04 19.49
N PHE A 163 15.73 -20.03 20.09
CA PHE A 163 14.65 -19.16 19.69
C PHE A 163 14.82 -17.71 20.17
N TYR A 164 15.47 -17.50 21.33
CA TYR A 164 15.61 -16.18 21.95
C TYR A 164 17.04 -15.62 21.94
N SER A 165 18.04 -16.39 21.53
CA SER A 165 19.42 -15.93 21.38
C SER A 165 19.99 -16.27 20.02
N LEU A 166 20.70 -15.34 19.42
CA LEU A 166 21.48 -15.60 18.21
C LEU A 166 22.76 -16.39 18.57
N GLN A 167 23.26 -17.20 17.65
CA GLN A 167 24.36 -18.17 17.83
C GLN A 167 25.66 -17.61 18.47
N LYS A 168 25.80 -16.27 18.61
CA LYS A 168 27.01 -15.63 19.18
C LYS A 168 26.92 -15.28 20.69
N GLY A 169 25.84 -15.64 21.38
CA GLY A 169 25.79 -15.70 22.84
C GLY A 169 25.69 -14.41 23.65
N LYS A 170 25.72 -13.23 23.00
CA LYS A 170 25.54 -11.94 23.69
C LYS A 170 24.27 -11.19 23.25
N GLU A 171 23.82 -11.43 22.02
CA GLU A 171 22.66 -10.77 21.45
C GLU A 171 21.38 -11.44 21.96
N THR A 172 20.41 -10.64 22.36
CA THR A 172 19.11 -11.12 22.86
C THR A 172 17.99 -10.64 21.95
N LEU A 173 16.92 -11.43 21.84
CA LEU A 173 15.74 -11.11 21.06
C LEU A 173 14.56 -10.80 21.99
N ALA A 174 13.78 -9.78 21.61
CA ALA A 174 12.47 -9.55 22.17
C ALA A 174 11.40 -9.74 21.10
N PHE A 175 10.29 -10.32 21.51
CA PHE A 175 9.10 -10.51 20.68
C PHE A 175 8.04 -9.52 21.14
N VAL A 176 7.79 -8.52 20.33
CA VAL A 176 6.76 -7.52 20.57
C VAL A 176 5.48 -7.99 19.91
N LEU A 177 4.44 -8.24 20.71
CA LEU A 177 3.12 -8.62 20.20
C LEU A 177 2.30 -7.36 19.88
N PRO A 178 1.86 -7.20 18.62
CA PRO A 178 0.93 -6.16 18.24
C PRO A 178 -0.45 -6.38 18.87
N ALA A 179 -1.12 -5.30 19.29
CA ALA A 179 -2.48 -5.37 19.84
C ALA A 179 -3.55 -5.69 18.78
N GLU A 180 -3.29 -5.35 17.52
CA GLU A 180 -4.21 -5.56 16.38
C GLU A 180 -3.47 -6.26 15.24
N SER A 181 -4.24 -6.69 14.22
CA SER A 181 -3.68 -7.33 13.03
C SER A 181 -2.78 -6.38 12.23
N ALA A 182 -1.72 -6.94 11.64
CA ALA A 182 -0.87 -6.26 10.69
C ALA A 182 -1.61 -5.79 9.41
N ASP A 183 -2.84 -6.22 9.19
CA ASP A 183 -3.61 -5.88 7.99
C ASP A 183 -4.07 -4.41 7.97
N ASP A 184 -4.21 -3.75 9.13
CA ASP A 184 -4.48 -2.30 9.20
C ASP A 184 -3.18 -1.49 9.11
N GLY A 185 -2.95 -0.86 7.97
CA GLY A 185 -1.76 -0.03 7.74
C GLY A 185 -1.67 1.21 8.64
N LEU A 186 -2.80 1.76 9.13
CA LEU A 186 -2.77 2.85 10.10
C LEU A 186 -2.30 2.36 11.46
N PHE A 187 -2.74 1.17 11.84
CA PHE A 187 -2.24 0.49 13.02
C PHE A 187 -0.74 0.20 12.91
N CYS A 188 -0.29 -0.33 11.75
CA CYS A 188 1.13 -0.57 11.49
C CYS A 188 1.99 0.68 11.70
N ARG A 189 1.51 1.84 11.24
CA ARG A 189 2.19 3.13 11.46
C ARG A 189 2.23 3.55 12.92
N ARG A 190 1.16 3.30 13.67
CA ARG A 190 1.12 3.57 15.12
C ARG A 190 2.14 2.72 15.84
N LEU A 191 2.20 1.43 15.54
CA LEU A 191 3.17 0.50 16.13
C LEU A 191 4.62 0.89 15.84
N ASP A 192 4.94 1.24 14.58
CA ASP A 192 6.30 1.70 14.21
C ASP A 192 6.68 2.99 14.98
N LYS A 193 5.72 3.89 15.19
CA LYS A 193 5.92 5.10 15.99
C LYS A 193 6.14 4.79 17.46
N ASP A 194 5.30 3.92 18.04
CA ASP A 194 5.40 3.54 19.45
C ASP A 194 6.73 2.83 19.74
N LEU A 195 7.18 1.93 18.85
CA LEU A 195 8.49 1.29 18.95
C LEU A 195 9.65 2.29 18.91
N LYS A 196 9.61 3.26 17.99
CA LYS A 196 10.62 4.33 17.94
C LYS A 196 10.63 5.20 19.18
N ASP A 197 9.46 5.48 19.76
CA ASP A 197 9.37 6.25 21.01
C ASP A 197 9.97 5.50 22.19
N ILE A 198 9.78 4.17 22.29
CA ILE A 198 10.41 3.35 23.31
C ILE A 198 11.93 3.26 23.12
N GLU A 199 12.40 3.15 21.88
CA GLU A 199 13.83 3.11 21.53
C GLU A 199 14.55 4.42 21.88
N GLN A 200 13.87 5.57 21.77
CA GLN A 200 14.44 6.91 21.93
C GLN A 200 15.62 7.14 20.96
N GLU A 201 16.84 7.39 21.50
CA GLU A 201 18.05 7.61 20.71
C GLU A 201 18.70 6.31 20.23
N SER A 202 18.31 5.16 20.81
CA SER A 202 18.86 3.85 20.46
C SER A 202 18.04 3.24 19.32
N SER A 203 18.68 2.93 18.18
CA SER A 203 18.02 2.23 17.08
C SER A 203 18.46 0.77 17.07
N PHE A 204 17.50 -0.15 17.27
CA PHE A 204 17.77 -1.58 17.26
C PHE A 204 17.31 -2.23 15.95
N PRO A 205 18.02 -3.25 15.42
CA PRO A 205 17.54 -4.05 14.32
C PRO A 205 16.20 -4.70 14.68
N LYS A 206 15.24 -4.58 13.78
CA LYS A 206 13.88 -5.10 13.99
C LYS A 206 13.28 -5.61 12.70
N ALA A 207 12.51 -6.69 12.81
CA ALA A 207 11.84 -7.34 11.69
C ALA A 207 10.43 -7.78 12.06
N GLY A 208 9.51 -7.66 11.12
CA GLY A 208 8.12 -8.11 11.28
C GLY A 208 7.25 -7.61 10.15
N LYS A 209 6.18 -8.36 9.83
CA LYS A 209 5.20 -8.01 8.77
C LYS A 209 4.67 -6.58 8.98
N THR A 210 4.30 -6.26 10.22
CA THR A 210 3.74 -4.94 10.60
C THR A 210 4.70 -3.79 10.29
N LEU A 211 6.00 -3.97 10.53
CA LEU A 211 7.00 -2.93 10.23
C LEU A 211 7.25 -2.76 8.75
N ILE A 212 7.28 -3.86 8.00
CA ILE A 212 7.41 -3.82 6.53
C ILE A 212 6.25 -3.04 5.94
N GLN A 213 5.03 -3.28 6.41
CA GLN A 213 3.83 -2.57 5.96
C GLN A 213 3.84 -1.10 6.36
N ALA A 214 4.26 -0.77 7.58
CA ALA A 214 4.44 0.61 8.03
C ALA A 214 5.46 1.37 7.15
N GLN A 215 6.62 0.76 6.89
CA GLN A 215 7.65 1.34 6.02
C GLN A 215 7.18 1.50 4.58
N ALA A 216 6.46 0.50 4.03
CA ALA A 216 5.88 0.59 2.71
C ALA A 216 4.95 1.80 2.58
N LEU A 217 4.04 2.01 3.54
CA LEU A 217 3.16 3.18 3.54
C LEU A 217 3.91 4.51 3.72
N ASN A 218 4.93 4.53 4.57
CA ASN A 218 5.68 5.75 4.85
C ASN A 218 6.60 6.18 3.70
N GLN A 219 7.09 5.21 2.93
CA GLN A 219 8.04 5.47 1.84
C GLN A 219 7.36 5.47 0.47
N ILE A 220 6.59 4.43 0.13
CA ILE A 220 6.05 4.24 -1.22
C ILE A 220 5.08 5.35 -1.61
N LEU A 221 4.15 5.75 -0.73
CA LEU A 221 3.18 6.78 -1.06
C LEU A 221 3.81 8.13 -1.45
N PRO A 222 4.73 8.72 -0.65
CA PRO A 222 5.41 9.93 -1.05
C PRO A 222 6.23 9.77 -2.34
N TYR A 223 6.84 8.60 -2.56
CA TYR A 223 7.59 8.33 -3.79
C TYR A 223 6.69 8.25 -5.02
N ILE A 224 5.49 7.68 -4.92
CA ILE A 224 4.52 7.65 -6.01
C ILE A 224 4.17 9.09 -6.43
N PHE A 225 3.83 9.97 -5.50
CA PHE A 225 3.53 11.37 -5.81
C PHE A 225 4.71 12.09 -6.44
N ARG A 226 5.92 11.89 -5.92
CA ARG A 226 7.14 12.47 -6.49
C ARG A 226 7.41 11.92 -7.90
N SER A 227 7.22 10.62 -8.13
CA SER A 227 7.43 10.01 -9.45
C SER A 227 6.43 10.51 -10.48
N ILE A 228 5.17 10.73 -10.10
CA ILE A 228 4.13 11.34 -10.96
C ILE A 228 4.56 12.75 -11.37
N LEU A 229 4.97 13.57 -10.41
CA LEU A 229 5.42 14.94 -10.66
C LEU A 229 6.66 14.97 -11.56
N PHE A 230 7.66 14.13 -11.23
CA PHE A 230 8.90 14.02 -11.99
C PHE A 230 8.65 13.52 -13.41
N ALA A 231 7.82 12.48 -13.59
CA ALA A 231 7.45 11.97 -14.91
C ALA A 231 6.76 13.05 -15.74
N THR A 232 5.76 13.75 -15.17
CA THR A 232 5.04 14.82 -15.88
C THR A 232 5.96 15.97 -16.25
N ALA A 233 6.86 16.38 -15.37
CA ALA A 233 7.85 17.43 -15.62
C ALA A 233 8.85 17.01 -16.71
N SER A 234 9.36 15.80 -16.67
CA SER A 234 10.28 15.24 -17.66
C SER A 234 9.64 15.18 -19.04
N ILE A 235 8.40 14.71 -19.11
CA ILE A 235 7.62 14.66 -20.34
C ILE A 235 7.42 16.08 -20.90
N PHE A 236 7.05 17.02 -20.04
CA PHE A 236 6.87 18.42 -20.47
C PHE A 236 8.17 19.01 -21.03
N LEU A 237 9.30 18.76 -20.38
CA LEU A 237 10.61 19.19 -20.85
C LEU A 237 10.94 18.60 -22.23
N ILE A 238 10.73 17.28 -22.40
CA ILE A 238 10.97 16.61 -23.69
C ILE A 238 10.07 17.19 -24.78
N LEU A 239 8.78 17.44 -24.50
CA LEU A 239 7.86 18.06 -25.46
C LEU A 239 8.27 19.50 -25.79
N LEU A 240 8.78 20.24 -24.80
CA LEU A 240 9.27 21.61 -25.00
C LEU A 240 10.48 21.62 -25.95
N LEU A 241 11.42 20.71 -25.74
CA LEU A 241 12.60 20.54 -26.59
C LEU A 241 12.19 20.08 -28.01
N TYR A 242 11.26 19.16 -28.10
CA TYR A 242 10.79 18.61 -29.38
C TYR A 242 10.07 19.66 -30.23
N TYR A 243 9.16 20.43 -29.64
CA TYR A 243 8.38 21.42 -30.37
C TYR A 243 9.04 22.79 -30.46
N ASN A 244 10.02 23.09 -29.62
CA ASN A 244 10.64 24.42 -29.48
C ASN A 244 9.62 25.56 -29.26
N LYS A 245 8.41 25.24 -28.79
CA LYS A 245 7.32 26.19 -28.53
C LYS A 245 6.51 25.74 -27.34
N PHE A 246 6.48 26.58 -26.30
CA PHE A 246 5.74 26.34 -25.06
C PHE A 246 4.25 25.97 -25.32
N SER A 247 3.60 26.74 -26.20
CA SER A 247 2.16 26.50 -26.48
C SER A 247 1.88 25.11 -27.05
N TYR A 248 2.76 24.56 -27.90
CA TYR A 248 2.54 23.25 -28.49
C TYR A 248 2.77 22.13 -27.47
N ALA A 249 3.76 22.28 -26.61
CA ALA A 249 3.99 21.36 -25.50
C ALA A 249 2.77 21.32 -24.55
N MET A 250 2.25 22.50 -24.18
CA MET A 250 1.05 22.60 -23.34
C MET A 250 -0.19 21.99 -24.00
N PHE A 251 -0.43 22.25 -25.28
CA PHE A 251 -1.57 21.68 -25.99
C PHE A 251 -1.50 20.15 -26.07
N THR A 252 -0.29 19.59 -26.24
CA THR A 252 -0.09 18.14 -26.26
C THR A 252 -0.36 17.51 -24.88
N LEU A 253 -0.03 18.22 -23.79
CA LEU A 253 -0.27 17.75 -22.41
C LEU A 253 -1.72 17.95 -21.94
N THR A 254 -2.48 18.84 -22.56
CA THR A 254 -3.85 19.15 -22.08
C THR A 254 -4.76 17.92 -22.01
N PRO A 255 -4.89 17.05 -23.05
CA PRO A 255 -5.72 15.86 -22.96
C PRO A 255 -5.30 14.89 -21.87
N PRO A 256 -4.01 14.53 -21.69
CA PRO A 256 -3.52 13.76 -20.56
C PRO A 256 -3.91 14.33 -19.19
N LEU A 257 -3.71 15.63 -18.98
CA LEU A 257 -4.02 16.28 -17.69
C LEU A 257 -5.51 16.24 -17.37
N ILE A 258 -6.36 16.49 -18.37
CA ILE A 258 -7.82 16.40 -18.20
C ILE A 258 -8.25 14.95 -17.94
N ALA A 259 -7.67 13.99 -18.66
CA ALA A 259 -7.92 12.57 -18.42
C ALA A 259 -7.57 12.19 -16.98
N PHE A 260 -6.45 12.71 -16.45
CA PHE A 260 -6.04 12.46 -15.08
C PHE A 260 -7.05 12.98 -14.05
N ILE A 261 -7.58 14.19 -14.25
CA ILE A 261 -8.66 14.75 -13.42
C ILE A 261 -9.91 13.85 -13.50
N TRP A 262 -10.25 13.35 -14.67
CA TRP A 262 -11.39 12.46 -14.86
C TRP A 262 -11.20 11.12 -14.15
N ILE A 263 -9.99 10.53 -14.23
CA ILE A 263 -9.67 9.30 -13.50
C ILE A 263 -9.96 9.49 -12.01
N LEU A 264 -9.36 10.52 -11.40
CA LEU A 264 -9.53 10.79 -9.97
C LEU A 264 -10.99 11.06 -9.60
N GLY A 265 -11.69 11.86 -10.41
CA GLY A 265 -13.10 12.18 -10.18
C GLY A 265 -14.03 10.96 -10.31
N VAL A 266 -13.80 10.09 -11.30
CA VAL A 266 -14.57 8.85 -11.49
C VAL A 266 -14.33 7.90 -10.33
N LEU A 267 -13.07 7.71 -9.89
CA LEU A 267 -12.76 6.89 -8.74
C LEU A 267 -13.50 7.37 -7.49
N ASN A 268 -13.57 8.69 -7.29
CA ASN A 268 -14.27 9.27 -6.14
C ASN A 268 -15.79 9.08 -6.22
N ILE A 269 -16.42 9.33 -7.38
CA ILE A 269 -17.87 9.15 -7.57
C ILE A 269 -18.29 7.71 -7.31
N PHE A 270 -17.53 6.74 -7.81
CA PHE A 270 -17.81 5.32 -7.59
C PHE A 270 -17.30 4.81 -6.23
N SER A 271 -16.79 5.71 -5.38
CA SER A 271 -16.23 5.36 -4.06
C SER A 271 -15.14 4.28 -4.13
N ILE A 272 -14.41 4.23 -5.25
CA ILE A 272 -13.29 3.30 -5.44
C ILE A 272 -12.10 3.86 -4.68
N LYS A 273 -11.71 3.16 -3.61
CA LYS A 273 -10.59 3.55 -2.77
C LYS A 273 -9.26 3.20 -3.47
N LEU A 274 -8.28 4.09 -3.36
CA LEU A 274 -6.94 3.83 -3.83
C LEU A 274 -6.20 2.96 -2.81
N SER A 275 -5.64 1.85 -3.25
CA SER A 275 -4.69 1.06 -2.49
C SER A 275 -3.24 1.42 -2.87
N MET A 276 -2.29 0.95 -2.08
CA MET A 276 -0.86 1.07 -2.42
C MET A 276 -0.54 0.49 -3.80
N TYR A 277 -1.18 -0.63 -4.16
CA TYR A 277 -1.01 -1.27 -5.48
C TYR A 277 -1.61 -0.43 -6.59
N SER A 278 -2.86 0.01 -6.46
CA SER A 278 -3.53 0.79 -7.51
C SER A 278 -2.88 2.16 -7.75
N ALA A 279 -2.21 2.72 -6.74
CA ALA A 279 -1.46 3.96 -6.90
C ALA A 279 -0.27 3.82 -7.88
N LEU A 280 0.30 2.61 -8.04
CA LEU A 280 1.35 2.32 -9.02
C LEU A 280 0.86 2.40 -10.48
N ALA A 281 -0.45 2.35 -10.71
CA ALA A 281 -1.01 2.51 -12.06
C ALA A 281 -0.81 3.93 -12.62
N PHE A 282 -0.73 4.97 -11.78
CA PHE A 282 -0.69 6.35 -12.24
C PHE A 282 0.53 6.71 -13.09
N PRO A 283 1.79 6.38 -12.71
CA PRO A 283 2.93 6.63 -13.57
C PRO A 283 2.82 5.94 -14.95
N LEU A 284 2.27 4.72 -14.98
CA LEU A 284 2.02 3.99 -16.21
C LEU A 284 1.00 4.71 -17.09
N LEU A 285 -0.12 5.16 -16.51
CA LEU A 285 -1.19 5.86 -17.22
C LEU A 285 -0.72 7.19 -17.80
N ILE A 286 0.18 7.91 -17.11
CA ILE A 286 0.78 9.15 -17.63
C ILE A 286 1.57 8.85 -18.90
N GLY A 287 2.40 7.82 -18.93
CA GLY A 287 3.15 7.42 -20.12
C GLY A 287 2.21 7.08 -21.29
N MET A 288 1.21 6.24 -21.05
CA MET A 288 0.25 5.80 -22.07
C MET A 288 -0.64 6.95 -22.60
N SER A 289 -0.90 7.97 -21.79
CA SER A 289 -1.79 9.07 -22.18
C SER A 289 -1.23 9.97 -23.26
N LEU A 290 0.09 10.00 -23.38
CA LEU A 290 0.78 10.85 -24.35
C LEU A 290 0.75 10.31 -25.76
N ASP A 291 0.72 9.00 -25.95
CA ASP A 291 0.83 8.39 -27.28
C ASP A 291 -0.25 8.94 -28.22
N GLY A 292 -1.51 8.93 -27.80
CA GLY A 292 -2.61 9.45 -28.59
C GLY A 292 -2.50 10.96 -28.88
N SER A 293 -2.18 11.74 -27.85
CA SER A 293 -2.04 13.21 -27.99
C SER A 293 -0.88 13.58 -28.90
N LEU A 294 0.28 12.92 -28.73
CA LEU A 294 1.47 13.20 -29.55
C LEU A 294 1.25 12.86 -31.02
N HIS A 295 0.62 11.71 -31.30
CA HIS A 295 0.28 11.32 -32.68
C HIS A 295 -0.68 12.32 -33.32
N PHE A 296 -1.74 12.72 -32.64
CA PHE A 296 -2.68 13.71 -33.19
C PHE A 296 -2.02 15.07 -33.43
N TRP A 297 -1.21 15.57 -32.47
CA TRP A 297 -0.54 16.86 -32.62
C TRP A 297 0.52 16.87 -33.72
N ASN A 298 1.32 15.80 -33.86
CA ASN A 298 2.31 15.68 -34.90
C ASN A 298 1.66 15.75 -36.29
N HIS A 299 0.56 15.04 -36.50
CA HIS A 299 -0.19 15.09 -37.75
C HIS A 299 -0.87 16.43 -37.95
N TYR A 300 -1.36 17.09 -36.90
CA TYR A 300 -1.96 18.42 -37.01
C TYR A 300 -0.94 19.50 -37.35
N LEU A 301 0.27 19.40 -36.85
CA LEU A 301 1.34 20.38 -37.09
C LEU A 301 2.08 20.14 -38.42
N SER A 302 1.99 18.93 -38.97
CA SER A 302 2.57 18.64 -40.30
C SER A 302 1.85 19.43 -41.39
N LYS A 303 2.60 20.01 -42.33
CA LYS A 303 2.06 20.88 -43.41
C LYS A 303 1.07 20.16 -44.34
N GLN A 304 0.93 18.86 -44.27
CA GLN A 304 0.01 18.04 -45.06
C GLN A 304 -1.37 17.84 -44.42
N SER A 305 -1.60 18.38 -43.24
CA SER A 305 -2.82 18.14 -42.50
C SER A 305 -4.00 18.95 -42.97
N GLY A 306 -5.12 18.28 -43.22
CA GLY A 306 -6.44 18.86 -43.40
C GLY A 306 -7.01 19.44 -42.09
N SER A 307 -8.34 19.58 -42.01
CA SER A 307 -8.99 20.02 -40.76
C SER A 307 -8.75 19.03 -39.62
N ALA A 308 -8.88 19.48 -38.37
CA ALA A 308 -8.74 18.62 -37.16
C ALA A 308 -9.58 17.33 -37.25
N ILE A 309 -10.76 17.42 -37.90
CA ILE A 309 -11.66 16.29 -38.11
C ILE A 309 -11.09 15.28 -39.10
N ASP A 310 -10.47 15.77 -40.19
CA ASP A 310 -9.84 14.89 -41.18
C ASP A 310 -8.68 14.11 -40.57
N ILE A 311 -7.96 14.72 -39.63
CA ILE A 311 -6.87 14.04 -38.88
C ILE A 311 -7.44 12.93 -38.01
N VAL A 312 -8.51 13.20 -37.24
CA VAL A 312 -9.16 12.16 -36.40
C VAL A 312 -9.72 11.05 -37.31
N ARG A 313 -10.30 11.36 -38.45
CA ARG A 313 -10.83 10.35 -39.39
C ARG A 313 -9.72 9.47 -39.97
N ARG A 314 -8.56 10.04 -40.33
CA ARG A 314 -7.45 9.30 -40.95
C ARG A 314 -6.63 8.50 -39.94
N HIS A 315 -6.32 9.08 -38.78
CA HIS A 315 -5.39 8.51 -37.79
C HIS A 315 -6.09 7.95 -36.57
N GLY A 316 -7.35 8.30 -36.33
CA GLY A 316 -8.11 7.84 -35.17
C GLY A 316 -8.25 6.32 -35.10
N LYS A 317 -8.37 5.64 -36.25
CA LYS A 317 -8.44 4.18 -36.30
C LYS A 317 -7.19 3.53 -35.69
N ASN A 318 -5.99 4.00 -35.99
CA ASN A 318 -4.75 3.45 -35.47
C ASN A 318 -4.63 3.69 -33.96
N ILE A 319 -5.03 4.89 -33.51
CA ILE A 319 -5.04 5.23 -32.07
C ILE A 319 -6.09 4.38 -31.33
N ALA A 320 -7.27 4.18 -31.92
CA ALA A 320 -8.29 3.32 -31.36
C ALA A 320 -7.81 1.86 -31.22
N ILE A 321 -7.12 1.32 -32.22
CA ILE A 321 -6.53 -0.02 -32.18
C ILE A 321 -5.51 -0.11 -31.03
N SER A 322 -4.60 0.87 -30.91
CA SER A 322 -3.61 0.92 -29.81
C SER A 322 -4.28 0.94 -28.44
N GLN A 323 -5.30 1.76 -28.26
CA GLN A 323 -6.06 1.83 -27.01
C GLN A 323 -6.80 0.50 -26.72
N THR A 324 -7.36 -0.15 -27.75
CA THR A 324 -8.00 -1.45 -27.59
C THR A 324 -7.00 -2.53 -27.14
N MET A 325 -5.78 -2.53 -27.69
CA MET A 325 -4.72 -3.44 -27.23
C MET A 325 -4.37 -3.20 -25.76
N ALA A 326 -4.30 -1.95 -25.31
CA ALA A 326 -4.10 -1.59 -23.92
C ALA A 326 -5.23 -2.13 -23.02
N PHE A 327 -6.49 -2.03 -23.47
CA PHE A 327 -7.64 -2.60 -22.75
C PHE A 327 -7.52 -4.13 -22.59
N VAL A 328 -7.12 -4.84 -23.64
CA VAL A 328 -6.92 -6.30 -23.58
C VAL A 328 -5.83 -6.67 -22.58
N GLY A 329 -4.71 -5.93 -22.59
CA GLY A 329 -3.64 -6.14 -21.61
C GLY A 329 -4.11 -5.91 -20.16
N ILE A 330 -4.87 -4.84 -19.91
CA ILE A 330 -5.39 -4.50 -18.58
C ILE A 330 -6.47 -5.50 -18.12
N TYR A 331 -7.24 -6.08 -19.05
CA TYR A 331 -8.24 -7.09 -18.72
C TYR A 331 -7.64 -8.29 -18.00
N SER A 332 -6.41 -8.68 -18.33
CA SER A 332 -5.70 -9.76 -17.62
C SER A 332 -5.51 -9.45 -16.13
N LEU A 333 -5.26 -8.19 -15.78
CA LEU A 333 -5.13 -7.75 -14.39
C LEU A 333 -6.47 -7.77 -13.64
N LEU A 334 -7.58 -7.41 -14.34
CA LEU A 334 -8.93 -7.51 -13.75
C LEU A 334 -9.33 -8.93 -13.41
N SER A 335 -8.85 -9.90 -14.18
CA SER A 335 -9.13 -11.34 -13.98
C SER A 335 -8.21 -12.00 -12.95
N SER A 336 -7.29 -11.25 -12.36
CA SER A 336 -6.35 -11.79 -11.36
C SER A 336 -7.05 -12.18 -10.06
N SER A 337 -6.66 -13.32 -9.49
CA SER A 337 -7.05 -13.75 -8.14
C SER A 337 -6.35 -12.95 -7.03
N HIS A 338 -5.27 -12.24 -7.35
CA HIS A 338 -4.59 -11.33 -6.43
C HIS A 338 -5.32 -9.99 -6.41
N LEU A 339 -5.95 -9.65 -5.28
CA LEU A 339 -6.78 -8.44 -5.17
C LEU A 339 -6.01 -7.14 -5.43
N GLY A 340 -4.73 -7.09 -5.05
CA GLY A 340 -3.84 -5.97 -5.36
C GLY A 340 -3.65 -5.75 -6.86
N LEU A 341 -3.38 -6.82 -7.63
CA LEU A 341 -3.28 -6.73 -9.10
C LEU A 341 -4.61 -6.37 -9.72
N ARG A 342 -5.72 -6.92 -9.21
CA ARG A 342 -7.07 -6.54 -9.63
C ARG A 342 -7.35 -5.06 -9.39
N SER A 343 -6.91 -4.50 -8.27
CA SER A 343 -7.06 -3.07 -7.98
C SER A 343 -6.27 -2.17 -8.96
N ILE A 344 -5.05 -2.60 -9.37
CA ILE A 344 -4.32 -1.96 -10.48
C ILE A 344 -5.16 -2.03 -11.76
N GLY A 345 -5.71 -3.21 -12.07
CA GLY A 345 -6.54 -3.42 -13.25
C GLY A 345 -7.75 -2.49 -13.31
N VAL A 346 -8.48 -2.32 -12.20
CA VAL A 346 -9.65 -1.42 -12.12
C VAL A 346 -9.27 0.03 -12.39
N VAL A 347 -8.24 0.54 -11.70
CA VAL A 347 -7.78 1.93 -11.89
C VAL A 347 -7.23 2.14 -13.30
N SER A 348 -6.47 1.17 -13.83
CA SER A 348 -5.94 1.26 -15.20
C SER A 348 -7.03 1.18 -16.25
N PHE A 349 -8.07 0.37 -16.06
CA PHE A 349 -9.21 0.30 -16.97
C PHE A 349 -9.94 1.64 -17.07
N ILE A 350 -10.29 2.24 -15.92
CA ILE A 350 -10.88 3.58 -15.86
C ILE A 350 -9.93 4.61 -16.49
N GLY A 351 -8.63 4.45 -16.22
CA GLY A 351 -7.59 5.33 -16.76
C GLY A 351 -7.52 5.32 -18.27
N VAL A 352 -7.37 4.16 -18.89
CA VAL A 352 -7.27 4.03 -20.35
C VAL A 352 -8.56 4.50 -21.03
N PHE A 353 -9.72 4.22 -20.42
CA PHE A 353 -11.01 4.70 -20.93
C PHE A 353 -11.08 6.24 -20.91
N SER A 354 -10.71 6.86 -19.80
CA SER A 354 -10.67 8.33 -19.66
C SER A 354 -9.69 8.96 -20.65
N ILE A 355 -8.50 8.34 -20.82
CA ILE A 355 -7.47 8.78 -21.78
C ILE A 355 -7.98 8.68 -23.21
N ALA A 356 -8.64 7.57 -23.58
CA ALA A 356 -9.20 7.41 -24.90
C ALA A 356 -10.23 8.49 -25.21
N ILE A 357 -11.20 8.73 -24.32
CA ILE A 357 -12.19 9.78 -24.48
C ILE A 357 -11.50 11.16 -24.57
N ALA A 358 -10.54 11.45 -23.69
CA ALA A 358 -9.83 12.72 -23.71
C ALA A 358 -9.13 12.96 -25.05
N ASN A 359 -8.44 11.97 -25.59
CA ASN A 359 -7.75 12.07 -26.87
C ASN A 359 -8.72 12.28 -28.04
N PHE A 360 -9.85 11.56 -28.09
CA PHE A 360 -10.82 11.67 -29.18
C PHE A 360 -11.73 12.90 -29.09
N VAL A 361 -11.93 13.46 -27.90
CA VAL A 361 -12.83 14.62 -27.71
C VAL A 361 -12.04 15.91 -27.55
N ILE A 362 -11.04 15.93 -26.65
CA ILE A 362 -10.33 17.18 -26.31
C ILE A 362 -9.40 17.63 -27.44
N PHE A 363 -8.67 16.68 -28.05
CA PHE A 363 -7.77 17.05 -29.16
C PHE A 363 -8.51 17.79 -30.31
N PRO A 364 -9.60 17.26 -30.92
CA PRO A 364 -10.30 17.96 -31.98
C PRO A 364 -10.81 19.33 -31.56
N LEU A 365 -11.31 19.45 -30.32
CA LEU A 365 -11.80 20.74 -29.79
C LEU A 365 -10.67 21.77 -29.69
N LEU A 366 -9.52 21.40 -29.16
CA LEU A 366 -8.34 22.27 -29.06
C LEU A 366 -7.81 22.66 -30.45
N ALA A 367 -7.75 21.69 -31.38
CA ALA A 367 -7.26 21.94 -32.73
C ALA A 367 -8.17 22.92 -33.49
N VAL A 368 -9.49 22.79 -33.36
CA VAL A 368 -10.43 23.75 -33.97
C VAL A 368 -10.35 25.15 -33.32
N MET A 369 -10.15 25.22 -32.00
CA MET A 369 -9.92 26.50 -31.33
C MET A 369 -8.65 27.20 -31.84
N LEU A 370 -7.59 26.44 -32.08
CA LEU A 370 -6.36 26.99 -32.67
C LEU A 370 -6.55 27.46 -34.11
N ASP A 371 -7.28 26.71 -34.90
CA ASP A 371 -7.59 27.12 -36.29
C ASP A 371 -8.37 28.43 -36.31
N ASP A 372 -9.41 28.57 -35.48
CA ASP A 372 -10.20 29.80 -35.36
C ASP A 372 -9.34 31.00 -34.90
N TYR A 373 -8.46 30.76 -33.92
CA TYR A 373 -7.51 31.79 -33.44
C TYR A 373 -6.55 32.26 -34.57
N ARG A 374 -5.99 31.32 -35.34
CA ARG A 374 -5.09 31.62 -36.45
C ARG A 374 -5.78 32.41 -37.55
N ILE A 375 -7.03 32.05 -37.91
CA ILE A 375 -7.84 32.76 -38.91
C ILE A 375 -8.13 34.20 -38.46
N LYS A 376 -8.53 34.41 -37.21
CA LYS A 376 -8.77 35.75 -36.65
C LYS A 376 -7.52 36.62 -36.62
N LYS A 377 -6.36 36.02 -36.28
CA LYS A 377 -5.07 36.73 -36.26
C LYS A 377 -4.63 37.14 -37.69
N SER A 378 -4.88 36.28 -38.69
CA SER A 378 -4.59 36.58 -40.08
C SER A 378 -5.47 37.71 -40.62
N LYS A 379 -6.78 37.75 -40.26
CA LYS A 379 -7.71 38.83 -40.66
C LYS A 379 -7.43 40.17 -39.97
N ARG A 380 -6.75 40.21 -38.83
CA ARG A 380 -6.35 41.45 -38.14
C ARG A 380 -5.03 42.02 -38.67
N LYS A 381 -4.26 41.26 -39.43
CA LYS A 381 -3.00 41.70 -40.04
C LYS A 381 -3.17 42.16 -41.49
N LYS A 382 -4.33 41.93 -42.09
CA LYS A 382 -4.82 42.52 -43.35
C LYS A 382 -5.70 43.74 -43.04
#